data_20a7b746883e61bb59c271f9a9b3fa19
#
_entry.id   20a7b746883e61bb59c271f9a9b3fa19
#
_cell.length_a   1.000
_cell.length_b   1.000
_cell.length_c   1.000
_cell.angle_alpha   90.00
_cell.angle_beta   90.00
_cell.angle_gamma   90.00
#
_symmetry.space_group_name_H-M   'P 1'
#
loop_
_entity.id
_entity.type
_entity.pdbx_description
1 polymer ?
#
loop_
_entity_poly.entity_id
_entity_poly.type
_entity_poly.pdbx_seq_one_letter_code
_entity_poly.pdbx_strand_id
1 'polypeptide(L)'
;MAHGRKYTEAAKLREPERRYEIAEAAELLPKLSISKFDGTVEAHLRLGVDPRHADQLVRGTVVLPHGTGKTSRVIVFAQGEKAQEALRAGADEVGGDDLVKRIDAGWFEFDVAIATPDMMGTVGRLGKKLGPRGLMPNPKSGTVTFDIERAVGEIKSGRIEFKVDRAGIVHVPVGRASFTPEQLAANVATLVDAINRAKPSGAKGTYMRTLTLAPTMGPGVRVDIPSALAAASA
;
A
#
# COMPACT_ATOMS: atom_id res chain seq x y z
N MET A 1 -21.64 -16.98 -10.00
CA MET A 1 -21.35 -16.67 -11.42
C MET A 1 -20.26 -17.59 -11.91
N ALA A 2 -20.34 -18.10 -13.13
CA ALA A 2 -19.27 -18.89 -13.73
C ALA A 2 -18.11 -17.97 -14.13
N HIS A 3 -16.88 -18.35 -13.80
CA HIS A 3 -15.69 -17.63 -14.24
C HIS A 3 -15.45 -17.80 -15.74
N GLY A 4 -14.85 -16.81 -16.37
CA GLY A 4 -14.48 -16.88 -17.79
C GLY A 4 -13.41 -17.98 -18.06
N ARG A 5 -13.31 -18.44 -19.30
CA ARG A 5 -12.42 -19.53 -19.71
C ARG A 5 -10.96 -19.31 -19.29
N LYS A 6 -10.39 -18.11 -19.51
CA LYS A 6 -9.01 -17.78 -19.11
C LYS A 6 -8.76 -17.91 -17.61
N TYR A 7 -9.73 -17.46 -16.79
CA TYR A 7 -9.63 -17.59 -15.34
C TYR A 7 -9.65 -19.08 -14.93
N THR A 8 -10.52 -19.87 -15.53
CA THR A 8 -10.62 -21.31 -15.24
C THR A 8 -9.34 -22.06 -15.65
N GLU A 9 -8.71 -21.67 -16.74
CA GLU A 9 -7.42 -22.21 -17.18
C GLU A 9 -6.29 -21.82 -16.20
N ALA A 10 -6.20 -20.56 -15.84
CA ALA A 10 -5.23 -20.10 -14.84
C ALA A 10 -5.44 -20.77 -13.47
N ALA A 11 -6.69 -20.93 -13.05
CA ALA A 11 -7.00 -21.57 -11.76
C ALA A 11 -6.54 -23.03 -11.66
N LYS A 12 -6.38 -23.74 -12.78
CA LYS A 12 -5.85 -25.12 -12.80
C LYS A 12 -4.34 -25.20 -12.51
N LEU A 13 -3.61 -24.08 -12.64
CA LEU A 13 -2.17 -24.02 -12.37
C LEU A 13 -1.86 -24.00 -10.86
N ARG A 14 -2.86 -23.80 -10.01
CA ARG A 14 -2.72 -23.83 -8.57
C ARG A 14 -3.63 -24.89 -7.94
N GLU A 15 -3.22 -25.45 -6.82
CA GLU A 15 -4.05 -26.30 -5.98
C GLU A 15 -4.85 -25.42 -4.99
N PRO A 16 -6.18 -25.46 -4.98
CA PRO A 16 -7.02 -24.53 -4.19
C PRO A 16 -6.79 -24.60 -2.67
N GLU A 17 -6.52 -25.78 -2.14
CA GLU A 17 -6.35 -26.03 -0.70
C GLU A 17 -4.89 -25.98 -0.23
N ARG A 18 -3.93 -26.02 -1.15
CA ARG A 18 -2.51 -25.94 -0.82
C ARG A 18 -2.16 -24.53 -0.33
N ARG A 19 -1.34 -24.49 0.71
CA ARG A 19 -0.66 -23.26 1.16
C ARG A 19 0.76 -23.32 0.62
N TYR A 20 1.17 -22.26 -0.05
CA TYR A 20 2.44 -22.16 -0.73
C TYR A 20 3.43 -21.34 0.12
N GLU A 21 4.70 -21.62 0.00
CA GLU A 21 5.73 -20.71 0.49
C GLU A 21 5.74 -19.41 -0.31
N ILE A 22 6.29 -18.32 0.26
CA ILE A 22 6.32 -17.00 -0.43
C ILE A 22 7.02 -17.12 -1.79
N ALA A 23 8.14 -17.82 -1.84
CA ALA A 23 8.92 -18.00 -3.08
C ALA A 23 8.12 -18.73 -4.16
N GLU A 24 7.51 -19.88 -3.81
CA GLU A 24 6.66 -20.65 -4.73
C GLU A 24 5.44 -19.83 -5.20
N ALA A 25 4.81 -19.09 -4.27
CA ALA A 25 3.68 -18.23 -4.61
C ALA A 25 4.10 -17.13 -5.59
N ALA A 26 5.26 -16.49 -5.36
CA ALA A 26 5.80 -15.44 -6.22
C ALA A 26 6.10 -15.95 -7.65
N GLU A 27 6.57 -17.18 -7.80
CA GLU A 27 6.81 -17.82 -9.12
C GLU A 27 5.50 -18.12 -9.88
N LEU A 28 4.41 -18.36 -9.15
CA LEU A 28 3.12 -18.66 -9.74
C LEU A 28 2.37 -17.40 -10.21
N LEU A 29 2.51 -16.28 -9.49
CA LEU A 29 1.73 -15.07 -9.73
C LEU A 29 1.80 -14.54 -11.17
N PRO A 30 2.96 -14.44 -11.84
CA PRO A 30 3.01 -14.02 -13.25
C PRO A 30 2.25 -14.97 -14.18
N LYS A 31 2.28 -16.28 -13.91
CA LYS A 31 1.60 -17.32 -14.71
C LYS A 31 0.08 -17.28 -14.52
N LEU A 32 -0.39 -16.81 -13.36
CA LEU A 32 -1.79 -16.68 -13.02
C LEU A 32 -2.40 -15.35 -13.52
N SER A 33 -1.60 -14.40 -13.93
CA SER A 33 -2.06 -13.13 -14.49
C SER A 33 -2.67 -13.35 -15.87
N ILE A 34 -3.97 -13.07 -16.00
CA ILE A 34 -4.71 -13.21 -17.28
C ILE A 34 -4.90 -11.88 -18.01
N SER A 35 -4.46 -10.79 -17.42
CA SER A 35 -4.53 -9.46 -18.01
C SER A 35 -3.51 -9.31 -19.14
N LYS A 36 -3.86 -8.48 -20.16
CA LYS A 36 -2.93 -8.13 -21.24
C LYS A 36 -1.98 -6.99 -20.87
N PHE A 37 -2.28 -6.28 -19.80
CA PHE A 37 -1.47 -5.20 -19.24
C PHE A 37 -0.69 -5.72 -18.03
N ASP A 38 0.35 -5.01 -17.64
CA ASP A 38 1.11 -5.33 -16.43
C ASP A 38 0.25 -5.09 -15.19
N GLY A 39 -0.35 -6.17 -14.69
CA GLY A 39 -1.28 -6.17 -13.58
C GLY A 39 -0.58 -5.95 -12.24
N THR A 40 -1.27 -5.32 -11.30
CA THR A 40 -0.79 -5.21 -9.91
C THR A 40 -0.91 -6.55 -9.22
N VAL A 41 0.09 -6.89 -8.42
CA VAL A 41 0.02 -7.99 -7.44
C VAL A 41 -0.33 -7.40 -6.08
N GLU A 42 -1.38 -7.94 -5.47
CA GLU A 42 -1.88 -7.50 -4.17
C GLU A 42 -1.74 -8.60 -3.13
N ALA A 43 -1.43 -8.18 -1.90
CA ALA A 43 -1.48 -9.05 -0.71
C ALA A 43 -2.74 -8.75 0.09
N HIS A 44 -3.46 -9.80 0.45
CA HIS A 44 -4.67 -9.74 1.26
C HIS A 44 -4.42 -10.52 2.55
N LEU A 45 -4.33 -9.80 3.68
CA LEU A 45 -4.07 -10.39 4.98
C LEU A 45 -5.30 -10.27 5.87
N ARG A 46 -5.89 -11.39 6.25
CA ARG A 46 -6.94 -11.43 7.24
C ARG A 46 -6.33 -11.47 8.63
N LEU A 47 -6.66 -10.48 9.45
CA LEU A 47 -6.16 -10.34 10.81
C LEU A 47 -7.22 -10.78 11.83
N GLY A 48 -6.76 -11.22 12.99
CA GLY A 48 -7.59 -11.59 14.13
C GLY A 48 -7.91 -10.38 15.02
N VAL A 49 -8.39 -9.29 14.43
CA VAL A 49 -8.76 -8.04 15.11
C VAL A 49 -10.22 -7.70 14.85
N ASP A 50 -10.83 -6.93 15.74
CA ASP A 50 -12.14 -6.33 15.54
C ASP A 50 -11.99 -4.82 15.25
N PRO A 51 -12.16 -4.41 13.97
CA PRO A 51 -11.97 -3.01 13.57
C PRO A 51 -13.00 -2.02 14.15
N ARG A 52 -14.02 -2.52 14.85
CA ARG A 52 -15.02 -1.67 15.53
C ARG A 52 -14.42 -1.02 16.78
N HIS A 53 -13.41 -1.63 17.37
CA HIS A 53 -12.69 -1.11 18.52
C HIS A 53 -11.50 -0.28 18.07
N ALA A 54 -11.40 0.94 18.58
CA ALA A 54 -10.35 1.88 18.19
C ALA A 54 -8.94 1.41 18.56
N ASP A 55 -8.81 0.61 19.63
CA ASP A 55 -7.59 -0.02 20.11
C ASP A 55 -7.13 -1.21 19.27
N GLN A 56 -8.00 -1.75 18.38
CA GLN A 56 -7.71 -2.86 17.48
C GLN A 56 -7.58 -2.41 16.01
N LEU A 57 -7.59 -1.13 15.75
CA LEU A 57 -7.38 -0.58 14.42
C LEU A 57 -5.89 -0.71 14.02
N VAL A 58 -5.61 -1.61 13.08
CA VAL A 58 -4.28 -1.77 12.49
C VAL A 58 -4.13 -0.80 11.33
N ARG A 59 -3.15 0.09 11.44
CA ARG A 59 -2.76 1.04 10.41
C ARG A 59 -1.27 1.32 10.53
N GLY A 60 -0.60 1.41 9.42
CA GLY A 60 0.82 1.74 9.38
C GLY A 60 1.29 2.07 7.98
N THR A 61 2.58 2.30 7.87
CA THR A 61 3.27 2.52 6.60
C THR A 61 4.47 1.59 6.52
N VAL A 62 4.81 1.19 5.32
CA VAL A 62 5.99 0.37 5.04
C VAL A 62 6.64 0.85 3.74
N VAL A 63 7.95 0.88 3.70
CA VAL A 63 8.72 1.13 2.48
C VAL A 63 9.08 -0.23 1.89
N LEU A 64 8.60 -0.51 0.69
CA LEU A 64 8.92 -1.76 -0.01
C LEU A 64 10.29 -1.65 -0.66
N PRO A 65 11.20 -2.65 -0.48
CA PRO A 65 12.56 -2.58 -1.00
C PRO A 65 12.62 -2.43 -2.53
N HIS A 66 11.66 -3.00 -3.26
CA HIS A 66 11.57 -2.90 -4.72
C HIS A 66 10.41 -1.98 -5.19
N GLY A 67 9.81 -1.22 -4.26
CA GLY A 67 8.67 -0.35 -4.55
C GLY A 67 7.44 -1.13 -5.03
N THR A 68 6.45 -0.39 -5.57
CA THR A 68 5.20 -0.96 -6.12
C THR A 68 5.21 -1.11 -7.65
N GLY A 69 6.26 -0.65 -8.33
CA GLY A 69 6.33 -0.55 -9.79
C GLY A 69 5.43 0.55 -10.39
N LYS A 70 4.88 1.42 -9.54
CA LYS A 70 4.13 2.61 -9.96
C LYS A 70 4.88 3.86 -9.52
N THR A 71 5.17 4.75 -10.46
CA THR A 71 5.70 6.08 -10.14
C THR A 71 4.56 6.93 -9.58
N SER A 72 4.62 7.28 -8.29
CA SER A 72 3.62 8.12 -7.65
C SER A 72 3.88 9.59 -7.92
N ARG A 73 2.85 10.33 -8.34
CA ARG A 73 2.90 11.80 -8.44
C ARG A 73 2.68 12.40 -7.05
N VAL A 74 3.70 13.10 -6.55
CA VAL A 74 3.72 13.66 -5.20
C VAL A 74 3.57 15.16 -5.25
N ILE A 75 2.54 15.68 -4.57
CA ILE A 75 2.38 17.12 -4.37
C ILE A 75 2.74 17.50 -2.93
N VAL A 76 3.28 18.69 -2.76
CA VAL A 76 3.69 19.19 -1.43
C VAL A 76 3.06 20.56 -1.16
N PHE A 77 2.33 20.65 -0.06
CA PHE A 77 1.84 21.92 0.47
C PHE A 77 2.88 22.51 1.42
N ALA A 78 3.67 23.45 0.91
CA ALA A 78 4.70 24.12 1.67
C ALA A 78 4.90 25.55 1.16
N GLN A 79 5.48 26.40 1.99
CA GLN A 79 5.83 27.79 1.66
C GLN A 79 7.30 28.10 1.98
N GLY A 80 7.85 29.15 1.36
CA GLY A 80 9.19 29.63 1.63
C GLY A 80 10.29 28.60 1.32
N GLU A 81 11.24 28.44 2.24
CA GLU A 81 12.36 27.51 2.08
C GLU A 81 11.93 26.06 1.94
N LYS A 82 10.87 25.66 2.65
CA LYS A 82 10.32 24.29 2.59
C LYS A 82 9.75 23.94 1.21
N ALA A 83 9.27 24.93 0.46
CA ALA A 83 8.84 24.70 -0.92
C ALA A 83 10.05 24.41 -1.84
N GLN A 84 11.18 25.10 -1.63
CA GLN A 84 12.40 24.82 -2.39
C GLN A 84 13.01 23.45 -2.03
N GLU A 85 12.98 23.08 -0.76
CA GLU A 85 13.40 21.76 -0.28
C GLU A 85 12.57 20.65 -0.94
N ALA A 86 11.24 20.81 -1.02
CA ALA A 86 10.34 19.89 -1.69
C ALA A 86 10.66 19.69 -3.18
N LEU A 87 10.96 20.78 -3.90
CA LEU A 87 11.35 20.72 -5.31
C LEU A 87 12.68 19.98 -5.49
N ARG A 88 13.67 20.25 -4.62
CA ARG A 88 14.98 19.55 -4.65
C ARG A 88 14.83 18.06 -4.35
N ALA A 89 13.92 17.70 -3.44
CA ALA A 89 13.59 16.31 -3.13
C ALA A 89 12.86 15.57 -4.27
N GLY A 90 12.45 16.30 -5.32
CA GLY A 90 11.81 15.73 -6.49
C GLY A 90 10.28 15.65 -6.39
N ALA A 91 9.63 16.50 -5.61
CA ALA A 91 8.18 16.63 -5.66
C ALA A 91 7.74 17.09 -7.07
N ASP A 92 6.62 16.54 -7.56
CA ASP A 92 6.14 16.83 -8.91
C ASP A 92 5.49 18.22 -8.98
N GLU A 93 4.79 18.62 -7.91
CA GLU A 93 4.26 19.98 -7.76
C GLU A 93 4.37 20.44 -6.30
N VAL A 94 4.67 21.70 -6.12
CA VAL A 94 4.79 22.34 -4.81
C VAL A 94 4.04 23.67 -4.83
N GLY A 95 3.24 23.93 -3.80
CA GLY A 95 2.50 25.17 -3.73
C GLY A 95 1.81 25.37 -2.38
N GLY A 96 1.20 26.54 -2.23
CA GLY A 96 0.41 26.92 -1.08
C GLY A 96 -1.07 27.10 -1.42
N ASP A 97 -1.58 28.33 -1.28
CA ASP A 97 -2.97 28.65 -1.56
C ASP A 97 -3.37 28.51 -3.04
N ASP A 98 -2.44 28.64 -3.95
CA ASP A 98 -2.60 28.42 -5.39
C ASP A 98 -2.95 26.95 -5.69
N LEU A 99 -2.21 26.02 -5.09
CA LEU A 99 -2.46 24.58 -5.21
C LEU A 99 -3.80 24.21 -4.57
N VAL A 100 -4.13 24.81 -3.44
CA VAL A 100 -5.45 24.62 -2.79
C VAL A 100 -6.59 25.07 -3.68
N LYS A 101 -6.47 26.22 -4.35
CA LYS A 101 -7.48 26.72 -5.29
C LYS A 101 -7.64 25.80 -6.50
N ARG A 102 -6.56 25.25 -7.04
CA ARG A 102 -6.61 24.30 -8.17
C ARG A 102 -7.35 23.01 -7.78
N ILE A 103 -7.06 22.48 -6.60
CA ILE A 103 -7.74 21.29 -6.09
C ILE A 103 -9.21 21.59 -5.80
N ASP A 104 -9.52 22.78 -5.28
CA ASP A 104 -10.90 23.20 -5.06
C ASP A 104 -11.66 23.34 -6.39
N ALA A 105 -11.00 23.76 -7.46
CA ALA A 105 -11.55 23.78 -8.81
C ALA A 105 -11.71 22.39 -9.46
N GLY A 106 -11.23 21.31 -8.81
CA GLY A 106 -11.43 19.93 -9.28
C GLY A 106 -10.21 19.27 -9.91
N TRP A 107 -9.02 19.80 -9.71
CA TRP A 107 -7.80 19.14 -10.16
C TRP A 107 -7.32 18.09 -9.13
N PHE A 108 -7.14 16.85 -9.57
CA PHE A 108 -6.74 15.71 -8.74
C PHE A 108 -5.71 14.81 -9.44
N GLU A 109 -4.85 15.39 -10.25
CA GLU A 109 -3.85 14.63 -11.01
C GLU A 109 -2.59 14.30 -10.21
N PHE A 110 -2.77 13.80 -8.98
CA PHE A 110 -1.71 13.36 -8.08
C PHE A 110 -2.13 12.13 -7.29
N ASP A 111 -1.16 11.37 -6.80
CA ASP A 111 -1.38 10.14 -6.05
C ASP A 111 -1.19 10.32 -4.54
N VAL A 112 -0.29 11.20 -4.13
CA VAL A 112 0.01 11.47 -2.72
C VAL A 112 0.17 12.96 -2.48
N ALA A 113 -0.38 13.44 -1.37
CA ALA A 113 -0.22 14.81 -0.90
C ALA A 113 0.56 14.83 0.43
N ILE A 114 1.61 15.64 0.49
CA ILE A 114 2.36 15.95 1.71
C ILE A 114 2.03 17.38 2.11
N ALA A 115 1.99 17.66 3.41
CA ALA A 115 1.78 19.01 3.91
C ALA A 115 2.71 19.30 5.09
N THR A 116 3.20 20.53 5.16
CA THR A 116 3.77 21.02 6.41
C THR A 116 2.67 21.24 7.44
N PRO A 117 2.94 21.06 8.73
CA PRO A 117 1.94 21.31 9.80
C PRO A 117 1.31 22.70 9.70
N ASP A 118 2.07 23.70 9.32
CA ASP A 118 1.64 25.10 9.17
C ASP A 118 0.55 25.25 8.09
N MET A 119 0.66 24.49 6.99
CA MET A 119 -0.30 24.52 5.89
C MET A 119 -1.56 23.71 6.15
N MET A 120 -1.59 22.87 7.20
CA MET A 120 -2.76 22.02 7.50
C MET A 120 -4.04 22.81 7.78
N GLY A 121 -3.94 24.04 8.28
CA GLY A 121 -5.10 24.93 8.45
C GLY A 121 -5.78 25.25 7.12
N THR A 122 -5.00 25.48 6.07
CA THR A 122 -5.50 25.77 4.71
C THR A 122 -5.94 24.50 3.99
N VAL A 123 -5.11 23.44 4.05
CA VAL A 123 -5.39 22.14 3.44
C VAL A 123 -6.62 21.47 4.07
N GLY A 124 -6.89 21.72 5.36
CA GLY A 124 -8.07 21.23 6.08
C GLY A 124 -9.39 21.59 5.41
N ARG A 125 -9.47 22.73 4.72
CA ARG A 125 -10.66 23.15 3.96
C ARG A 125 -10.99 22.18 2.82
N LEU A 126 -9.97 21.51 2.26
CA LEU A 126 -10.14 20.50 1.21
C LEU A 126 -10.56 19.13 1.73
N GLY A 127 -10.71 18.95 3.06
CA GLY A 127 -11.01 17.66 3.68
C GLY A 127 -12.24 16.95 3.12
N LYS A 128 -13.29 17.71 2.73
CA LYS A 128 -14.49 17.16 2.06
C LYS A 128 -14.22 16.58 0.68
N LYS A 129 -13.17 17.06 -0.01
CA LYS A 129 -12.80 16.63 -1.38
C LYS A 129 -11.69 15.57 -1.35
N LEU A 130 -10.68 15.75 -0.51
CA LEU A 130 -9.51 14.85 -0.39
C LEU A 130 -9.80 13.63 0.49
N GLY A 131 -10.59 13.78 1.55
CA GLY A 131 -10.91 12.72 2.51
C GLY A 131 -11.52 11.47 1.88
N PRO A 132 -12.65 11.59 1.13
CA PRO A 132 -13.28 10.44 0.47
C PRO A 132 -12.39 9.74 -0.57
N ARG A 133 -11.40 10.48 -1.12
CA ARG A 133 -10.44 9.96 -2.11
C ARG A 133 -9.20 9.33 -1.48
N GLY A 134 -9.02 9.41 -0.15
CA GLY A 134 -7.83 8.94 0.55
C GLY A 134 -6.58 9.79 0.32
N LEU A 135 -6.71 10.99 -0.26
CA LEU A 135 -5.60 11.88 -0.62
C LEU A 135 -5.29 12.93 0.48
N MET A 136 -6.01 12.90 1.60
CA MET A 136 -5.82 13.88 2.68
C MET A 136 -4.54 13.58 3.46
N PRO A 137 -3.60 14.56 3.57
CA PRO A 137 -2.43 14.40 4.42
C PRO A 137 -2.78 14.07 5.85
N ASN A 138 -2.03 13.14 6.47
CA ASN A 138 -2.32 12.68 7.83
C ASN A 138 -1.00 12.47 8.62
N PRO A 139 -0.90 12.99 9.86
CA PRO A 139 0.28 12.75 10.71
C PRO A 139 0.58 11.27 10.97
N LYS A 140 -0.47 10.43 11.08
CA LYS A 140 -0.30 8.99 11.34
C LYS A 140 0.31 8.22 10.16
N SER A 141 0.14 8.70 8.93
CA SER A 141 0.80 8.16 7.74
C SER A 141 2.12 8.88 7.42
N GLY A 142 2.54 9.85 8.27
CA GLY A 142 3.77 10.60 8.09
C GLY A 142 3.77 11.52 6.85
N THR A 143 2.58 11.84 6.31
CA THR A 143 2.42 12.79 5.20
C THR A 143 2.21 14.23 5.70
N VAL A 144 2.17 14.44 7.02
CA VAL A 144 2.25 15.77 7.64
C VAL A 144 3.56 15.82 8.44
N THR A 145 4.55 16.52 7.89
CA THR A 145 5.90 16.58 8.47
C THR A 145 6.63 17.87 8.06
N PHE A 146 7.61 18.26 8.85
CA PHE A 146 8.59 19.29 8.47
C PHE A 146 9.78 18.72 7.68
N ASP A 147 10.02 17.40 7.77
CA ASP A 147 11.06 16.69 7.03
C ASP A 147 10.52 16.24 5.67
N ILE A 148 10.45 17.19 4.74
CA ILE A 148 9.84 17.02 3.42
C ILE A 148 10.72 16.14 2.54
N GLU A 149 12.03 16.35 2.58
CA GLU A 149 12.99 15.63 1.73
C GLU A 149 12.89 14.12 1.97
N ARG A 150 12.91 13.71 3.23
CA ARG A 150 12.75 12.32 3.62
C ARG A 150 11.38 11.76 3.20
N ALA A 151 10.30 12.51 3.45
CA ALA A 151 8.95 12.05 3.14
C ALA A 151 8.74 11.85 1.63
N VAL A 152 9.22 12.78 0.78
CA VAL A 152 9.15 12.66 -0.68
C VAL A 152 10.00 11.49 -1.15
N GLY A 153 11.23 11.35 -0.63
CA GLY A 153 12.13 10.23 -0.96
C GLY A 153 11.52 8.86 -0.63
N GLU A 154 10.95 8.70 0.57
CA GLU A 154 10.30 7.45 0.97
C GLU A 154 9.09 7.11 0.08
N ILE A 155 8.25 8.10 -0.26
CA ILE A 155 7.08 7.87 -1.13
C ILE A 155 7.53 7.48 -2.54
N LYS A 156 8.52 8.14 -3.09
CA LYS A 156 9.08 7.81 -4.41
C LYS A 156 9.81 6.46 -4.43
N SER A 157 10.38 6.06 -3.30
CA SER A 157 10.97 4.72 -3.10
C SER A 157 9.94 3.61 -2.94
N GLY A 158 8.63 3.93 -2.93
CA GLY A 158 7.58 2.91 -2.82
C GLY A 158 7.03 2.71 -1.42
N ARG A 159 7.00 3.76 -0.61
CA ARG A 159 6.26 3.75 0.64
C ARG A 159 4.77 3.59 0.38
N ILE A 160 4.18 2.63 1.05
CA ILE A 160 2.74 2.34 1.00
C ILE A 160 2.13 2.47 2.39
N GLU A 161 0.85 2.81 2.43
CA GLU A 161 0.05 2.79 3.64
C GLU A 161 -0.81 1.54 3.66
N PHE A 162 -0.90 0.89 4.82
CA PHE A 162 -1.85 -0.20 5.04
C PHE A 162 -2.81 0.14 6.16
N LYS A 163 -4.04 -0.29 5.99
CA LYS A 163 -5.12 -0.09 6.96
C LYS A 163 -6.06 -1.28 6.91
N VAL A 164 -6.48 -1.75 8.09
CA VAL A 164 -7.49 -2.80 8.19
C VAL A 164 -8.87 -2.25 7.77
N ASP A 165 -9.60 -3.02 6.99
CA ASP A 165 -10.98 -2.76 6.60
C ASP A 165 -11.98 -3.20 7.68
N ARG A 166 -13.29 -3.04 7.41
CA ARG A 166 -14.36 -3.44 8.35
C ARG A 166 -14.47 -4.94 8.55
N ALA A 167 -13.90 -5.75 7.67
CA ALA A 167 -13.89 -7.21 7.74
C ALA A 167 -12.65 -7.78 8.45
N GLY A 168 -11.76 -6.91 8.92
CA GLY A 168 -10.50 -7.32 9.54
C GLY A 168 -9.43 -7.72 8.52
N ILE A 169 -9.53 -7.22 7.27
CA ILE A 169 -8.62 -7.56 6.19
C ILE A 169 -7.79 -6.32 5.82
N VAL A 170 -6.52 -6.54 5.53
CA VAL A 170 -5.61 -5.54 4.96
C VAL A 170 -5.40 -5.88 3.50
N HIS A 171 -5.59 -4.92 2.62
CA HIS A 171 -5.38 -5.02 1.18
C HIS A 171 -4.27 -4.07 0.77
N VAL A 172 -3.18 -4.59 0.19
CA VAL A 172 -1.98 -3.82 -0.11
C VAL A 172 -1.36 -4.26 -1.43
N PRO A 173 -1.02 -3.33 -2.35
CA PRO A 173 -0.23 -3.65 -3.53
C PRO A 173 1.22 -3.95 -3.12
N VAL A 174 1.77 -5.06 -3.62
CA VAL A 174 3.15 -5.50 -3.32
C VAL A 174 4.07 -5.49 -4.53
N GLY A 175 3.55 -5.19 -5.71
CA GLY A 175 4.35 -5.10 -6.94
C GLY A 175 3.51 -5.25 -8.19
N ARG A 176 4.18 -5.59 -9.28
CA ARG A 176 3.60 -5.85 -10.60
C ARG A 176 3.80 -7.29 -11.02
N ALA A 177 2.99 -7.76 -11.96
CA ALA A 177 3.15 -9.10 -12.54
C ALA A 177 4.48 -9.26 -13.32
N SER A 178 5.07 -8.15 -13.74
CA SER A 178 6.39 -8.09 -14.39
C SER A 178 7.58 -8.19 -13.44
N PHE A 179 7.38 -8.10 -12.12
CA PHE A 179 8.45 -8.23 -11.13
C PHE A 179 9.01 -9.64 -11.11
N THR A 180 10.30 -9.76 -10.77
CA THR A 180 10.89 -11.07 -10.56
C THR A 180 10.32 -11.73 -9.30
N PRO A 181 10.29 -13.07 -9.21
CA PRO A 181 9.82 -13.77 -8.02
C PRO A 181 10.54 -13.32 -6.74
N GLU A 182 11.85 -13.04 -6.82
CA GLU A 182 12.65 -12.59 -5.69
C GLU A 182 12.22 -11.20 -5.20
N GLN A 183 11.92 -10.29 -6.14
CA GLN A 183 11.44 -8.94 -5.82
C GLN A 183 10.07 -8.99 -5.13
N LEU A 184 9.15 -9.82 -5.64
CA LEU A 184 7.84 -10.02 -5.03
C LEU A 184 7.98 -10.65 -3.64
N ALA A 185 8.84 -11.67 -3.49
CA ALA A 185 9.07 -12.34 -2.22
C ALA A 185 9.62 -11.38 -1.16
N ALA A 186 10.63 -10.56 -1.51
CA ALA A 186 11.20 -9.56 -0.61
C ALA A 186 10.17 -8.50 -0.18
N ASN A 187 9.36 -8.00 -1.12
CA ASN A 187 8.30 -7.04 -0.81
C ASN A 187 7.23 -7.64 0.12
N VAL A 188 6.81 -8.89 -0.13
CA VAL A 188 5.83 -9.59 0.72
C VAL A 188 6.39 -9.85 2.12
N ALA A 189 7.65 -10.29 2.24
CA ALA A 189 8.30 -10.52 3.53
C ALA A 189 8.37 -9.23 4.36
N THR A 190 8.80 -8.12 3.75
CA THR A 190 8.83 -6.80 4.39
C THR A 190 7.45 -6.33 4.85
N LEU A 191 6.42 -6.55 4.04
CA LEU A 191 5.04 -6.22 4.41
C LEU A 191 4.55 -7.06 5.59
N VAL A 192 4.81 -8.36 5.59
CA VAL A 192 4.44 -9.29 6.67
C VAL A 192 5.10 -8.88 7.99
N ASP A 193 6.39 -8.53 7.97
CA ASP A 193 7.11 -8.02 9.15
C ASP A 193 6.48 -6.71 9.67
N ALA A 194 6.23 -5.74 8.79
CA ALA A 194 5.62 -4.47 9.17
C ALA A 194 4.23 -4.65 9.82
N ILE A 195 3.40 -5.54 9.26
CA ILE A 195 2.08 -5.85 9.81
C ILE A 195 2.22 -6.59 11.15
N ASN A 196 3.19 -7.49 11.28
CA ASN A 196 3.44 -8.22 12.53
C ASN A 196 3.86 -7.26 13.65
N ARG A 197 4.73 -6.30 13.37
CA ARG A 197 5.15 -5.25 14.32
C ARG A 197 4.00 -4.32 14.70
N ALA A 198 3.04 -4.10 13.80
CA ALA A 198 1.86 -3.28 14.04
C ALA A 198 0.75 -3.99 14.84
N LYS A 199 1.02 -5.19 15.39
CA LYS A 199 0.06 -5.94 16.20
C LYS A 199 -0.38 -5.12 17.42
N PRO A 200 -1.68 -4.81 17.56
CA PRO A 200 -2.18 -4.09 18.72
C PRO A 200 -2.17 -4.97 19.97
N SER A 201 -1.97 -4.36 21.13
CA SER A 201 -1.95 -5.06 22.44
C SER A 201 -3.29 -5.73 22.77
N GLY A 202 -4.39 -5.17 22.26
CA GLY A 202 -5.73 -5.73 22.44
C GLY A 202 -6.03 -6.96 21.56
N ALA A 203 -5.17 -7.32 20.60
CA ALA A 203 -5.40 -8.49 19.74
C ALA A 203 -5.09 -9.79 20.49
N LYS A 204 -6.14 -10.58 20.79
CA LYS A 204 -6.05 -11.88 21.43
C LYS A 204 -6.04 -13.04 20.42
N GLY A 205 -5.32 -14.10 20.73
CA GLY A 205 -5.26 -15.30 19.87
C GLY A 205 -4.40 -15.13 18.63
N THR A 206 -4.77 -15.84 17.54
CA THR A 206 -4.03 -15.82 16.27
C THR A 206 -4.24 -14.50 15.56
N TYR A 207 -3.15 -13.71 15.44
CA TYR A 207 -3.19 -12.38 14.82
C TYR A 207 -3.31 -12.44 13.30
N MET A 208 -2.38 -13.12 12.61
CA MET A 208 -2.51 -13.36 11.17
C MET A 208 -3.26 -14.66 10.93
N ARG A 209 -4.43 -14.60 10.28
CA ARG A 209 -5.28 -15.78 10.02
C ARG A 209 -5.05 -16.35 8.64
N THR A 210 -5.01 -15.50 7.61
CA THR A 210 -4.75 -15.92 6.23
C THR A 210 -3.93 -14.86 5.51
N LEU A 211 -3.06 -15.31 4.62
CA LEU A 211 -2.35 -14.49 3.64
C LEU A 211 -2.64 -15.03 2.26
N THR A 212 -3.09 -14.17 1.36
CA THR A 212 -3.36 -14.53 -0.05
C THR A 212 -2.73 -13.49 -0.95
N LEU A 213 -1.98 -13.92 -1.94
CA LEU A 213 -1.44 -13.07 -3.00
C LEU A 213 -2.30 -13.25 -4.25
N ALA A 214 -2.68 -12.17 -4.90
CA ALA A 214 -3.51 -12.21 -6.09
C ALA A 214 -3.03 -11.21 -7.15
N PRO A 215 -2.87 -11.63 -8.41
CA PRO A 215 -2.66 -10.70 -9.52
C PRO A 215 -3.99 -10.10 -9.94
N THR A 216 -3.96 -8.91 -10.52
CA THR A 216 -5.15 -8.28 -11.12
C THR A 216 -5.81 -9.25 -12.11
N MET A 217 -7.11 -9.48 -11.97
CA MET A 217 -7.93 -10.36 -12.81
C MET A 217 -7.62 -11.86 -12.70
N GLY A 218 -6.61 -12.29 -11.92
CA GLY A 218 -6.20 -13.69 -11.76
C GLY A 218 -6.71 -14.34 -10.47
N PRO A 219 -6.56 -15.68 -10.34
CA PRO A 219 -6.87 -16.40 -9.11
C PRO A 219 -5.83 -16.12 -8.02
N GLY A 220 -6.28 -16.00 -6.77
CA GLY A 220 -5.40 -15.80 -5.62
C GLY A 220 -4.68 -17.08 -5.18
N VAL A 221 -3.47 -16.95 -4.65
CA VAL A 221 -2.64 -18.02 -4.10
C VAL A 221 -2.58 -17.86 -2.58
N ARG A 222 -2.93 -18.90 -1.83
CA ARG A 222 -2.84 -18.91 -0.37
C ARG A 222 -1.39 -19.16 0.04
N VAL A 223 -0.87 -18.30 0.92
CA VAL A 223 0.49 -18.41 1.45
C VAL A 223 0.46 -19.01 2.86
N ASP A 224 1.46 -19.84 3.17
CA ASP A 224 1.65 -20.38 4.50
C ASP A 224 2.21 -19.30 5.44
N ILE A 225 1.47 -19.05 6.55
CA ILE A 225 1.82 -17.96 7.47
C ILE A 225 3.09 -18.23 8.28
N PRO A 226 3.30 -19.44 8.86
CA PRO A 226 4.54 -19.76 9.54
C PRO A 226 5.78 -19.55 8.67
N SER A 227 5.74 -20.03 7.42
CA SER A 227 6.82 -19.82 6.44
C SER A 227 7.02 -18.33 6.11
N ALA A 228 5.90 -17.59 5.96
CA ALA A 228 5.96 -16.15 5.68
C ALA A 228 6.57 -15.34 6.83
N LEU A 229 6.28 -15.69 8.07
CA LEU A 229 6.87 -15.05 9.26
C LEU A 229 8.36 -15.41 9.42
N ALA A 230 8.75 -16.64 9.12
CA ALA A 230 10.16 -17.04 9.12
C ALA A 230 10.97 -16.28 8.07
N ALA A 231 10.45 -16.16 6.84
CA ALA A 231 11.07 -15.37 5.77
C ALA A 231 11.15 -13.87 6.07
N ALA A 232 10.21 -13.34 6.86
CA ALA A 232 10.20 -11.94 7.28
C ALA A 232 11.22 -11.64 8.42
N SER A 233 11.67 -12.67 9.14
CA SER A 233 12.62 -12.54 10.25
C SER A 233 14.07 -12.79 9.83
N ALA A 234 14.30 -13.30 8.64
CA ALA A 234 15.62 -13.59 8.07
C ALA A 234 16.19 -12.34 7.38
#